data_bc9c604c59fdc0fdfb6135404cff98ca
#
_entry.id   bc9c604c59fdc0fdfb6135404cff98ca
#
_cell.length_a   1.000
_cell.length_b   1.000
_cell.length_c   1.000
_cell.angle_alpha   90.00
_cell.angle_beta   90.00
_cell.angle_gamma   90.00
#
_symmetry.space_group_name_H-M   'P 1'
#
loop_
_entity.id
_entity.type
_entity.pdbx_description
1 polymer ?
#
loop_
_entity_poly.entity_id
_entity_poly.type
_entity_poly.pdbx_seq_one_letter_code
_entity_poly.pdbx_strand_id
1 'polypeptide(L)'
;MFKVAILQKRAIHAQIDKNIESIIMAMKEASENQADILLLPECFITGYDLPMSYEKSIADDDLRIAKICENAKKYKVGVVLTAFTKGNKQPQNSAFVIDKSGNILMKYSKVHTCDFADEKNVESGKEFKVCDFEGTQLGIMICYDREYPESARILMLKGAEVILVPNDCGSMQPRVSALSTRAYENMVAVAMANPNGDNAGCSCAFN
;
A
#
# COMPACT_ATOMS: atom_id res chain seq x y z
N MET A 1 10.48 -9.04 -16.97
CA MET A 1 10.98 -8.25 -15.81
C MET A 1 9.78 -7.54 -15.21
N PHE A 2 9.50 -7.74 -13.92
CA PHE A 2 8.38 -7.10 -13.22
C PHE A 2 8.71 -5.63 -12.92
N LYS A 3 7.83 -4.70 -13.31
CA LYS A 3 8.05 -3.25 -13.20
C LYS A 3 7.03 -2.61 -12.26
N VAL A 4 7.50 -2.01 -11.18
CA VAL A 4 6.69 -1.29 -10.20
C VAL A 4 6.79 0.22 -10.46
N ALA A 5 5.67 0.89 -10.68
CA ALA A 5 5.57 2.35 -10.60
C ALA A 5 5.30 2.76 -9.15
N ILE A 6 5.95 3.79 -8.66
CA ILE A 6 5.81 4.27 -7.29
C ILE A 6 5.26 5.68 -7.32
N LEU A 7 4.11 5.92 -6.68
CA LEU A 7 3.56 7.26 -6.50
C LEU A 7 4.18 7.93 -5.26
N GLN A 8 4.95 8.99 -5.46
CA GLN A 8 5.45 9.83 -4.37
C GLN A 8 4.64 11.12 -4.28
N LYS A 9 3.42 11.01 -3.77
CA LYS A 9 2.48 12.13 -3.64
C LYS A 9 1.71 12.02 -2.33
N ARG A 10 1.42 13.14 -1.70
CA ARG A 10 0.56 13.20 -0.51
C ARG A 10 -0.91 13.21 -0.93
N ALA A 11 -1.73 12.42 -0.25
CA ALA A 11 -3.17 12.50 -0.34
C ALA A 11 -3.68 13.86 0.15
N ILE A 12 -4.74 14.37 -0.47
CA ILE A 12 -5.37 15.62 -0.03
C ILE A 12 -6.34 15.32 1.11
N HIS A 13 -6.13 15.99 2.24
CA HIS A 13 -6.96 15.82 3.44
C HIS A 13 -8.45 15.95 3.12
N ALA A 14 -9.26 14.99 3.60
CA ALA A 14 -10.71 14.94 3.47
C ALA A 14 -11.28 15.15 2.05
N GLN A 15 -10.47 14.94 1.00
CA GLN A 15 -10.90 15.12 -0.40
C GLN A 15 -10.80 13.83 -1.21
N ILE A 16 -11.59 12.85 -0.83
CA ILE A 16 -11.56 11.49 -1.39
C ILE A 16 -11.68 11.50 -2.92
N ASP A 17 -12.59 12.29 -3.49
CA ASP A 17 -12.81 12.32 -4.96
C ASP A 17 -11.55 12.83 -5.69
N LYS A 18 -10.88 13.85 -5.18
CA LYS A 18 -9.62 14.33 -5.75
C LYS A 18 -8.47 13.33 -5.60
N ASN A 19 -8.47 12.57 -4.52
CA ASN A 19 -7.50 11.49 -4.32
C ASN A 19 -7.74 10.36 -5.35
N ILE A 20 -8.99 9.99 -5.59
CA ILE A 20 -9.37 9.02 -6.64
C ILE A 20 -8.95 9.52 -8.03
N GLU A 21 -9.19 10.77 -8.37
CA GLU A 21 -8.74 11.37 -9.63
C GLU A 21 -7.22 11.30 -9.76
N SER A 22 -6.48 11.62 -8.69
CA SER A 22 -5.03 11.53 -8.66
C SER A 22 -4.53 10.09 -8.87
N ILE A 23 -5.20 9.08 -8.29
CA ILE A 23 -4.88 7.66 -8.50
C ILE A 23 -5.08 7.31 -9.97
N ILE A 24 -6.22 7.68 -10.57
CA ILE A 24 -6.54 7.36 -11.97
C ILE A 24 -5.52 7.99 -12.92
N MET A 25 -5.10 9.23 -12.66
CA MET A 25 -4.04 9.88 -13.45
C MET A 25 -2.71 9.14 -13.33
N ALA A 26 -2.32 8.75 -12.12
CA ALA A 26 -1.09 7.99 -11.90
C ALA A 26 -1.14 6.59 -12.53
N MET A 27 -2.29 5.92 -12.53
CA MET A 27 -2.49 4.65 -13.24
C MET A 27 -2.30 4.80 -14.75
N LYS A 28 -2.85 5.87 -15.33
CA LYS A 28 -2.63 6.17 -16.75
C LYS A 28 -1.14 6.36 -17.06
N GLU A 29 -0.44 7.19 -16.29
CA GLU A 29 0.99 7.43 -16.44
C GLU A 29 1.83 6.15 -16.26
N ALA A 30 1.51 5.33 -15.25
CA ALA A 30 2.15 4.04 -15.02
C ALA A 30 1.98 3.09 -16.23
N SER A 31 0.78 3.05 -16.81
CA SER A 31 0.49 2.28 -18.03
C SER A 31 1.28 2.76 -19.23
N GLU A 32 1.35 4.08 -19.47
CA GLU A 32 2.13 4.68 -20.55
C GLU A 32 3.63 4.36 -20.43
N ASN A 33 4.12 4.17 -19.20
CA ASN A 33 5.47 3.74 -18.89
C ASN A 33 5.63 2.21 -18.76
N GLN A 34 4.61 1.43 -19.14
CA GLN A 34 4.64 -0.02 -19.17
C GLN A 34 4.94 -0.65 -17.78
N ALA A 35 4.45 -0.03 -16.72
CA ALA A 35 4.51 -0.63 -15.39
C ALA A 35 3.48 -1.75 -15.26
N ASP A 36 3.83 -2.79 -14.49
CA ASP A 36 2.92 -3.89 -14.19
C ASP A 36 1.94 -3.51 -13.08
N ILE A 37 2.44 -2.78 -12.07
CA ILE A 37 1.65 -2.37 -10.92
C ILE A 37 2.06 -0.97 -10.43
N LEU A 38 1.07 -0.20 -9.97
CA LEU A 38 1.26 1.09 -9.30
C LEU A 38 1.19 0.89 -7.79
N LEU A 39 2.22 1.30 -7.06
CA LEU A 39 2.25 1.33 -5.60
C LEU A 39 1.91 2.73 -5.09
N LEU A 40 0.88 2.83 -4.26
CA LEU A 40 0.45 4.08 -3.62
C LEU A 40 1.02 4.21 -2.20
N PRO A 41 1.15 5.43 -1.66
CA PRO A 41 1.38 5.66 -0.24
C PRO A 41 0.24 5.11 0.64
N GLU A 42 0.48 5.04 1.94
CA GLU A 42 -0.47 4.57 2.95
C GLU A 42 -1.76 5.41 2.97
N CYS A 43 -2.92 4.75 3.06
CA CYS A 43 -4.25 5.36 3.17
C CYS A 43 -4.57 6.43 2.12
N PHE A 44 -4.11 6.28 0.89
CA PHE A 44 -4.15 7.36 -0.11
C PHE A 44 -5.58 7.78 -0.50
N ILE A 45 -6.56 6.86 -0.50
CA ILE A 45 -7.96 7.24 -0.80
C ILE A 45 -8.50 8.19 0.26
N THR A 46 -8.40 7.81 1.53
CA THR A 46 -8.98 8.53 2.67
C THR A 46 -8.10 9.68 3.16
N GLY A 47 -6.82 9.67 2.84
CA GLY A 47 -5.78 10.38 3.55
C GLY A 47 -5.38 9.64 4.84
N TYR A 48 -4.15 9.89 5.32
CA TYR A 48 -3.70 9.42 6.63
C TYR A 48 -4.09 10.46 7.69
N ASP A 49 -5.41 10.67 7.79
CA ASP A 49 -6.02 11.70 8.65
C ASP A 49 -6.55 11.05 9.93
N LEU A 50 -5.88 11.26 11.03
CA LEU A 50 -6.21 10.67 12.32
C LEU A 50 -6.69 11.73 13.33
N PRO A 51 -7.59 11.38 14.24
CA PRO A 51 -8.20 10.04 14.40
C PRO A 51 -9.23 9.71 13.31
N MET A 52 -9.11 8.52 12.73
CA MET A 52 -10.09 8.01 11.77
C MET A 52 -11.27 7.38 12.53
N SER A 53 -12.50 7.76 12.18
CA SER A 53 -13.69 7.11 12.73
C SER A 53 -14.20 5.99 11.82
N TYR A 54 -14.95 5.05 12.40
CA TYR A 54 -15.56 3.95 11.65
C TYR A 54 -16.50 4.44 10.54
N GLU A 55 -17.24 5.54 10.79
CA GLU A 55 -18.19 6.11 9.82
C GLU A 55 -17.48 6.75 8.62
N LYS A 56 -16.30 7.32 8.83
CA LYS A 56 -15.48 7.93 7.77
C LYS A 56 -14.67 6.92 6.97
N SER A 57 -14.47 5.71 7.50
CA SER A 57 -13.79 4.63 6.79
C SER A 57 -14.67 4.07 5.67
N ILE A 58 -14.06 3.54 4.62
CA ILE A 58 -14.79 3.02 3.45
C ILE A 58 -15.08 1.53 3.61
N ALA A 59 -16.21 1.07 3.06
CA ALA A 59 -16.52 -0.36 3.00
C ALA A 59 -15.67 -1.06 1.92
N ASP A 60 -15.50 -2.38 2.02
CA ASP A 60 -14.72 -3.16 1.05
C ASP A 60 -15.39 -3.21 -0.33
N ASP A 61 -16.71 -3.05 -0.39
CA ASP A 61 -17.54 -2.97 -1.59
C ASP A 61 -17.87 -1.53 -2.02
N ASP A 62 -17.12 -0.55 -1.54
CA ASP A 62 -17.31 0.87 -1.87
C ASP A 62 -17.15 1.10 -3.39
N LEU A 63 -18.07 1.87 -3.97
CA LEU A 63 -18.07 2.20 -5.41
C LEU A 63 -16.77 2.87 -5.87
N ARG A 64 -16.05 3.52 -4.97
CA ARG A 64 -14.74 4.12 -5.28
C ARG A 64 -13.67 3.06 -5.53
N ILE A 65 -13.71 1.93 -4.81
CA ILE A 65 -12.84 0.77 -5.09
C ILE A 65 -13.22 0.18 -6.45
N ALA A 66 -14.50 -0.03 -6.71
CA ALA A 66 -14.99 -0.53 -8.00
C ALA A 66 -14.53 0.37 -9.17
N LYS A 67 -14.60 1.70 -9.01
CA LYS A 67 -14.09 2.66 -10.00
C LYS A 67 -12.59 2.48 -10.28
N ILE A 68 -11.78 2.19 -9.27
CA ILE A 68 -10.34 1.91 -9.46
C ILE A 68 -10.15 0.57 -10.17
N CYS A 69 -10.91 -0.47 -9.82
CA CYS A 69 -10.89 -1.76 -10.52
C CYS A 69 -11.18 -1.60 -12.03
N GLU A 70 -12.20 -0.82 -12.38
CA GLU A 70 -12.51 -0.50 -13.78
C GLU A 70 -11.35 0.21 -14.50
N ASN A 71 -10.68 1.14 -13.81
CA ASN A 71 -9.52 1.84 -14.38
C ASN A 71 -8.28 0.95 -14.47
N ALA A 72 -8.08 -0.01 -13.54
CA ALA A 72 -7.03 -1.02 -13.66
C ALA A 72 -7.20 -1.85 -14.96
N LYS A 73 -8.42 -2.33 -15.22
CA LYS A 73 -8.78 -3.01 -16.45
C LYS A 73 -8.59 -2.14 -17.70
N LYS A 74 -9.05 -0.87 -17.64
CA LYS A 74 -8.96 0.08 -18.75
C LYS A 74 -7.52 0.37 -19.16
N TYR A 75 -6.65 0.63 -18.18
CA TYR A 75 -5.26 1.00 -18.42
C TYR A 75 -4.31 -0.21 -18.43
N LYS A 76 -4.81 -1.42 -18.14
CA LYS A 76 -4.02 -2.67 -18.08
C LYS A 76 -2.81 -2.53 -17.14
N VAL A 77 -3.02 -1.91 -15.99
CA VAL A 77 -2.02 -1.74 -14.93
C VAL A 77 -2.65 -2.13 -13.60
N GLY A 78 -1.96 -2.97 -12.81
CA GLY A 78 -2.39 -3.28 -11.46
C GLY A 78 -2.18 -2.10 -10.51
N VAL A 79 -2.77 -2.17 -9.32
CA VAL A 79 -2.57 -1.14 -8.30
C VAL A 79 -2.61 -1.74 -6.89
N VAL A 80 -1.71 -1.29 -6.02
CA VAL A 80 -1.83 -1.44 -4.57
C VAL A 80 -2.59 -0.23 -4.05
N LEU A 81 -3.90 -0.41 -3.90
CA LEU A 81 -4.83 0.62 -3.47
C LEU A 81 -4.92 0.67 -1.94
N THR A 82 -4.85 1.85 -1.34
CA THR A 82 -4.74 2.01 0.11
C THR A 82 -5.80 2.94 0.68
N ALA A 83 -6.37 2.55 1.81
CA ALA A 83 -7.41 3.32 2.51
C ALA A 83 -7.56 2.89 3.97
N PHE A 84 -8.18 3.74 4.79
CA PHE A 84 -8.85 3.27 5.98
C PHE A 84 -10.18 2.59 5.58
N THR A 85 -10.32 1.32 5.94
CA THR A 85 -11.52 0.51 5.64
C THR A 85 -12.28 0.18 6.91
N LYS A 86 -13.53 -0.22 6.77
CA LYS A 86 -14.34 -0.72 7.88
C LYS A 86 -13.82 -2.09 8.34
N GLY A 87 -13.39 -2.17 9.61
CA GLY A 87 -13.13 -3.43 10.30
C GLY A 87 -14.39 -3.97 10.99
N ASN A 88 -14.22 -4.82 12.01
CA ASN A 88 -15.37 -5.35 12.75
C ASN A 88 -16.05 -4.28 13.62
N LYS A 89 -15.27 -3.51 14.36
CA LYS A 89 -15.75 -2.47 15.29
C LYS A 89 -15.04 -1.13 15.09
N GLN A 90 -13.84 -1.16 14.55
CA GLN A 90 -12.98 0.00 14.35
C GLN A 90 -12.50 0.05 12.89
N PRO A 91 -12.02 1.20 12.39
CA PRO A 91 -11.38 1.25 11.08
C PRO A 91 -10.15 0.36 11.05
N GLN A 92 -9.81 -0.15 9.88
CA GLN A 92 -8.56 -0.85 9.58
C GLN A 92 -7.75 -0.04 8.56
N ASN A 93 -6.44 0.00 8.74
CA ASN A 93 -5.52 0.50 7.74
C ASN A 93 -5.25 -0.62 6.72
N SER A 94 -5.72 -0.47 5.49
CA SER A 94 -5.78 -1.57 4.53
C SER A 94 -5.17 -1.24 3.17
N ALA A 95 -4.69 -2.30 2.51
CA ALA A 95 -4.26 -2.28 1.12
C ALA A 95 -4.96 -3.39 0.33
N PHE A 96 -5.36 -3.06 -0.90
CA PHE A 96 -5.93 -4.00 -1.86
C PHE A 96 -4.93 -4.18 -3.01
N VAL A 97 -4.59 -5.40 -3.34
CA VAL A 97 -3.87 -5.71 -4.58
C VAL A 97 -4.90 -5.98 -5.66
N ILE A 98 -4.92 -5.12 -6.67
CA ILE A 98 -5.84 -5.19 -7.82
C ILE A 98 -5.02 -5.52 -9.06
N ASP A 99 -5.43 -6.54 -9.83
CA ASP A 99 -4.75 -6.97 -11.05
C ASP A 99 -5.07 -6.09 -12.27
N LYS A 100 -4.39 -6.35 -13.39
CA LYS A 100 -4.61 -5.65 -14.67
C LYS A 100 -5.99 -5.91 -15.30
N SER A 101 -6.73 -6.89 -14.79
CA SER A 101 -8.11 -7.20 -15.23
C SER A 101 -9.15 -6.53 -14.33
N GLY A 102 -8.72 -5.87 -13.26
CA GLY A 102 -9.58 -5.20 -12.28
C GLY A 102 -10.10 -6.12 -11.18
N ASN A 103 -9.53 -7.32 -11.01
CA ASN A 103 -9.89 -8.20 -9.91
C ASN A 103 -9.10 -7.85 -8.65
N ILE A 104 -9.76 -7.88 -7.50
CA ILE A 104 -9.10 -7.77 -6.20
C ILE A 104 -8.51 -9.14 -5.87
N LEU A 105 -7.18 -9.26 -5.92
CA LEU A 105 -6.47 -10.50 -5.62
C LEU A 105 -6.32 -10.71 -4.11
N MET A 106 -6.14 -9.61 -3.36
CA MET A 106 -5.89 -9.66 -1.93
C MET A 106 -6.33 -8.36 -1.26
N LYS A 107 -6.94 -8.47 -0.07
CA LYS A 107 -7.00 -7.41 0.93
C LYS A 107 -6.06 -7.76 2.08
N TYR A 108 -5.19 -6.83 2.43
CA TYR A 108 -4.33 -6.88 3.59
C TYR A 108 -4.69 -5.74 4.56
N SER A 109 -4.79 -6.03 5.84
CA SER A 109 -4.93 -5.02 6.90
C SER A 109 -3.66 -5.01 7.75
N LYS A 110 -3.13 -3.81 8.02
CA LYS A 110 -1.91 -3.57 8.79
C LYS A 110 -1.91 -4.34 10.10
N VAL A 111 -0.90 -5.18 10.30
CA VAL A 111 -0.78 -6.04 11.49
C VAL A 111 -0.24 -5.24 12.67
N HIS A 112 0.82 -4.46 12.45
CA HIS A 112 1.43 -3.63 13.48
C HIS A 112 0.92 -2.19 13.35
N THR A 113 -0.17 -1.88 14.03
CA THR A 113 -0.69 -0.50 14.11
C THR A 113 0.15 0.35 15.06
N CYS A 114 0.16 1.68 14.85
CA CYS A 114 0.81 2.64 15.74
C CYS A 114 -0.11 2.98 16.92
N ASP A 115 -0.51 1.98 17.69
CA ASP A 115 -1.45 2.08 18.81
C ASP A 115 -0.93 2.93 19.98
N PHE A 116 0.39 3.10 20.07
CA PHE A 116 1.07 4.00 21.01
C PHE A 116 0.99 5.48 20.60
N ALA A 117 0.54 5.78 19.37
CA ALA A 117 0.45 7.13 18.80
C ALA A 117 -0.96 7.39 18.25
N ASP A 118 -1.06 7.60 16.95
CA ASP A 118 -2.28 8.12 16.32
C ASP A 118 -3.29 7.03 15.93
N GLU A 119 -2.86 5.78 15.76
CA GLU A 119 -3.73 4.65 15.37
C GLU A 119 -4.37 3.91 16.58
N LYS A 120 -4.57 4.56 17.73
CA LYS A 120 -5.18 3.96 18.95
C LYS A 120 -6.55 3.34 18.71
N ASN A 121 -7.30 3.89 17.76
CA ASN A 121 -8.64 3.43 17.40
C ASN A 121 -8.67 2.67 16.06
N VAL A 122 -7.53 2.15 15.60
CA VAL A 122 -7.41 1.37 14.38
C VAL A 122 -7.27 -0.10 14.76
N GLU A 123 -8.16 -0.93 14.19
CA GLU A 123 -8.14 -2.38 14.43
C GLU A 123 -7.01 -3.03 13.64
N SER A 124 -6.12 -3.74 14.34
CA SER A 124 -5.01 -4.47 13.72
C SER A 124 -5.48 -5.65 12.86
N GLY A 125 -4.77 -5.88 11.77
CA GLY A 125 -4.86 -7.13 11.00
C GLY A 125 -4.33 -8.33 11.80
N LYS A 126 -4.58 -9.55 11.31
CA LYS A 126 -4.25 -10.78 12.04
C LYS A 126 -3.16 -11.61 11.38
N GLU A 127 -2.84 -11.33 10.12
CA GLU A 127 -1.91 -12.16 9.35
C GLU A 127 -1.24 -11.37 8.22
N PHE A 128 -0.02 -11.75 7.89
CA PHE A 128 0.65 -11.35 6.66
C PHE A 128 0.18 -12.22 5.50
N LYS A 129 -0.06 -11.62 4.34
CA LYS A 129 -0.63 -12.28 3.16
C LYS A 129 0.25 -12.12 1.93
N VAL A 130 0.21 -13.13 1.08
CA VAL A 130 0.84 -13.16 -0.25
C VAL A 130 -0.22 -13.52 -1.28
N CYS A 131 -0.14 -12.94 -2.47
CA CYS A 131 -0.99 -13.29 -3.60
C CYS A 131 -0.16 -13.43 -4.88
N ASP A 132 -0.66 -14.25 -5.81
CA ASP A 132 -0.10 -14.33 -7.15
C ASP A 132 -0.58 -13.15 -8.00
N PHE A 133 0.36 -12.43 -8.57
CA PHE A 133 0.11 -11.36 -9.54
C PHE A 133 0.81 -11.71 -10.86
N GLU A 134 0.08 -12.33 -11.77
CA GLU A 134 0.58 -12.74 -13.09
C GLU A 134 1.90 -13.56 -13.01
N GLY A 135 1.99 -14.48 -12.06
CA GLY A 135 3.14 -15.34 -11.84
C GLY A 135 4.22 -14.78 -10.93
N THR A 136 4.04 -13.58 -10.38
CA THR A 136 4.92 -12.99 -9.35
C THR A 136 4.21 -12.99 -7.99
N GLN A 137 4.84 -13.54 -6.96
CA GLN A 137 4.29 -13.60 -5.61
C GLN A 137 4.50 -12.27 -4.88
N LEU A 138 3.41 -11.52 -4.65
CA LEU A 138 3.44 -10.22 -3.99
C LEU A 138 3.05 -10.33 -2.51
N GLY A 139 3.88 -9.77 -1.63
CA GLY A 139 3.56 -9.55 -0.22
C GLY A 139 3.34 -8.06 0.07
N ILE A 140 2.56 -7.75 1.11
CA ILE A 140 2.32 -6.37 1.56
C ILE A 140 2.77 -6.21 3.01
N MET A 141 3.50 -5.11 3.28
CA MET A 141 3.71 -4.52 4.60
C MET A 141 3.21 -3.07 4.56
N ILE A 142 2.50 -2.61 5.57
CA ILE A 142 2.07 -1.21 5.63
C ILE A 142 2.87 -0.47 6.71
N CYS A 143 3.63 0.54 6.30
CA CYS A 143 4.32 1.51 7.15
C CYS A 143 5.03 0.85 8.35
N TYR A 144 4.44 0.88 9.54
CA TYR A 144 5.05 0.40 10.79
C TYR A 144 5.37 -1.11 10.78
N ASP A 145 4.70 -1.93 9.96
CA ASP A 145 5.05 -3.34 9.77
C ASP A 145 6.52 -3.53 9.41
N ARG A 146 7.13 -2.61 8.66
CA ARG A 146 8.53 -2.69 8.21
C ARG A 146 9.56 -2.58 9.34
N GLU A 147 9.16 -2.00 10.49
CA GLU A 147 10.07 -1.85 11.64
C GLU A 147 10.41 -3.22 12.24
N TYR A 148 9.55 -4.22 12.05
CA TYR A 148 9.71 -5.58 12.54
C TYR A 148 10.32 -6.48 11.45
N PRO A 149 11.55 -7.03 11.65
CA PRO A 149 12.17 -7.95 10.69
C PRO A 149 11.33 -9.20 10.44
N GLU A 150 10.54 -9.62 11.42
CA GLU A 150 9.63 -10.75 11.33
C GLU A 150 8.59 -10.58 10.22
N SER A 151 8.13 -9.36 9.95
CA SER A 151 7.13 -9.07 8.92
C SER A 151 7.63 -9.50 7.55
N ALA A 152 8.81 -9.05 7.15
CA ALA A 152 9.42 -9.42 5.86
C ALA A 152 9.77 -10.91 5.83
N ARG A 153 10.26 -11.47 6.95
CA ARG A 153 10.60 -12.89 7.05
C ARG A 153 9.37 -13.78 6.86
N ILE A 154 8.25 -13.45 7.48
CA ILE A 154 7.00 -14.21 7.32
C ILE A 154 6.52 -14.15 5.86
N LEU A 155 6.58 -12.99 5.21
CA LEU A 155 6.18 -12.85 3.81
C LEU A 155 7.08 -13.69 2.91
N MET A 156 8.41 -13.66 3.10
CA MET A 156 9.34 -14.49 2.34
C MET A 156 9.07 -15.98 2.55
N LEU A 157 8.84 -16.44 3.80
CA LEU A 157 8.51 -17.85 4.09
C LEU A 157 7.16 -18.27 3.49
N LYS A 158 6.26 -17.32 3.23
CA LYS A 158 5.00 -17.55 2.49
C LYS A 158 5.18 -17.49 0.97
N GLY A 159 6.41 -17.29 0.48
CA GLY A 159 6.76 -17.33 -0.92
C GLY A 159 6.77 -15.95 -1.62
N ALA A 160 6.69 -14.84 -0.89
CA ALA A 160 6.79 -13.51 -1.52
C ALA A 160 8.13 -13.35 -2.24
N GLU A 161 8.09 -12.92 -3.49
CA GLU A 161 9.24 -12.54 -4.31
C GLU A 161 9.45 -11.02 -4.29
N VAL A 162 8.34 -10.28 -4.19
CA VAL A 162 8.32 -8.82 -4.10
C VAL A 162 7.45 -8.39 -2.92
N ILE A 163 7.99 -7.56 -2.05
CA ILE A 163 7.24 -6.95 -0.93
C ILE A 163 6.99 -5.48 -1.26
N LEU A 164 5.72 -5.09 -1.33
CA LEU A 164 5.29 -3.73 -1.60
C LEU A 164 4.87 -3.04 -0.29
N VAL A 165 5.39 -1.83 -0.07
CA VAL A 165 5.28 -1.13 1.21
C VAL A 165 4.62 0.24 1.02
N PRO A 166 3.27 0.33 1.12
CA PRO A 166 2.61 1.60 1.33
C PRO A 166 3.08 2.25 2.65
N ASN A 167 3.48 3.52 2.61
CA ASN A 167 4.03 4.21 3.77
C ASN A 167 3.54 5.66 3.82
N ASP A 168 3.41 6.22 5.01
CA ASP A 168 3.26 7.67 5.25
C ASP A 168 3.96 8.03 6.56
N CYS A 169 5.22 8.42 6.47
CA CYS A 169 5.94 8.93 7.63
C CYS A 169 7.11 9.84 7.23
N GLY A 170 7.60 10.57 8.23
CA GLY A 170 8.83 11.35 8.15
C GLY A 170 10.06 10.57 8.64
N SER A 171 11.20 11.26 8.76
CA SER A 171 12.47 10.72 9.27
C SER A 171 12.91 9.44 8.55
N MET A 172 12.92 9.48 7.22
CA MET A 172 13.04 8.30 6.37
C MET A 172 14.44 7.68 6.30
N GLN A 173 15.50 8.43 6.62
CA GLN A 173 16.89 7.96 6.40
C GLN A 173 17.21 6.59 7.05
N PRO A 174 16.94 6.35 8.36
CA PRO A 174 17.18 5.04 8.95
C PRO A 174 16.25 3.95 8.38
N ARG A 175 15.05 4.34 7.93
CA ARG A 175 14.04 3.42 7.39
C ARG A 175 14.39 2.92 5.99
N VAL A 176 15.01 3.76 5.15
CA VAL A 176 15.54 3.34 3.85
C VAL A 176 16.61 2.26 4.04
N SER A 177 17.52 2.44 5.01
CA SER A 177 18.53 1.43 5.34
C SER A 177 17.90 0.14 5.87
N ALA A 178 16.86 0.25 6.72
CA ALA A 178 16.13 -0.92 7.21
C ALA A 178 15.46 -1.69 6.05
N LEU A 179 14.82 -1.02 5.10
CA LEU A 179 14.20 -1.65 3.94
C LEU A 179 15.21 -2.35 3.02
N SER A 180 16.39 -1.73 2.81
CA SER A 180 17.50 -2.39 2.11
C SER A 180 17.94 -3.68 2.82
N THR A 181 18.01 -3.66 4.16
CA THR A 181 18.32 -4.85 4.95
C THR A 181 17.21 -5.91 4.80
N ARG A 182 15.92 -5.52 4.81
CA ARG A 182 14.81 -6.47 4.59
C ARG A 182 14.89 -7.16 3.23
N ALA A 183 15.28 -6.43 2.18
CA ALA A 183 15.50 -7.02 0.86
C ALA A 183 16.66 -8.03 0.91
N TYR A 184 17.80 -7.61 1.42
CA TYR A 184 19.03 -8.41 1.46
C TYR A 184 18.90 -9.69 2.31
N GLU A 185 18.42 -9.57 3.56
CA GLU A 185 18.35 -10.71 4.50
C GLU A 185 17.29 -11.76 4.12
N ASN A 186 16.30 -11.39 3.30
CA ASN A 186 15.24 -12.27 2.84
C ASN A 186 15.39 -12.67 1.36
N MET A 187 16.35 -12.10 0.64
CA MET A 187 16.55 -12.32 -0.81
C MET A 187 15.25 -12.10 -1.61
N VAL A 188 14.55 -11.01 -1.31
CA VAL A 188 13.31 -10.58 -1.98
C VAL A 188 13.44 -9.14 -2.43
N ALA A 189 12.75 -8.76 -3.49
CA ALA A 189 12.65 -7.35 -3.84
C ALA A 189 11.73 -6.62 -2.86
N VAL A 190 12.10 -5.38 -2.48
CA VAL A 190 11.27 -4.51 -1.62
C VAL A 190 11.10 -3.16 -2.30
N ALA A 191 9.87 -2.68 -2.46
CA ALA A 191 9.57 -1.35 -2.98
C ALA A 191 8.64 -0.61 -2.03
N MET A 192 8.95 0.66 -1.74
CA MET A 192 8.18 1.50 -0.81
C MET A 192 7.72 2.79 -1.49
N ALA A 193 6.44 3.12 -1.33
CA ALA A 193 5.88 4.41 -1.67
C ALA A 193 5.65 5.25 -0.41
N ASN A 194 6.25 6.43 -0.35
CA ASN A 194 6.06 7.42 0.72
C ASN A 194 5.58 8.74 0.12
N PRO A 195 4.71 9.52 0.77
CA PRO A 195 4.29 10.81 0.23
C PRO A 195 5.45 11.80 0.18
N ASN A 196 5.36 12.78 -0.69
CA ASN A 196 6.24 13.95 -0.68
C ASN A 196 5.91 14.87 0.52
N GLY A 197 6.86 15.74 0.88
CA GLY A 197 6.71 16.74 1.94
C GLY A 197 7.97 16.89 2.78
N ASP A 198 7.94 17.81 3.74
CA ASP A 198 9.04 18.07 4.65
C ASP A 198 9.34 16.82 5.49
N ASN A 199 10.61 16.42 5.54
CA ASN A 199 11.09 15.20 6.18
C ASN A 199 10.45 13.87 5.71
N ALA A 200 9.64 13.89 4.63
CA ALA A 200 9.05 12.72 3.98
C ALA A 200 9.80 12.38 2.68
N GLY A 201 9.11 11.84 1.67
CA GLY A 201 9.75 11.40 0.42
C GLY A 201 10.54 10.10 0.60
N CYS A 202 11.69 9.99 -0.08
CA CYS A 202 12.56 8.82 -0.04
C CYS A 202 11.86 7.51 -0.43
N SER A 203 10.87 7.55 -1.34
CA SER A 203 10.38 6.33 -1.96
C SER A 203 11.56 5.59 -2.61
N CYS A 204 11.64 4.27 -2.40
CA CYS A 204 12.81 3.50 -2.78
C CYS A 204 12.44 2.08 -3.20
N ALA A 205 13.38 1.41 -3.87
CA ALA A 205 13.29 -0.02 -4.16
C ALA A 205 14.67 -0.67 -4.05
N PHE A 206 14.67 -1.92 -3.62
CA PHE A 206 15.85 -2.78 -3.43
C PHE A 206 15.55 -4.18 -3.93
N ASN A 207 16.57 -4.85 -4.47
CA ASN A 207 16.53 -6.25 -4.93
C ASN A 207 17.84 -6.98 -4.57
#